data_13f0a66c93f774ceb754123fa305ee8c
#
_entry.id   13f0a66c93f774ceb754123fa305ee8c
#
_cell.length_a   1.000
_cell.length_b   1.000
_cell.length_c   1.000
_cell.angle_alpha   90.00
_cell.angle_beta   90.00
_cell.angle_gamma   90.00
#
_symmetry.space_group_name_H-M   'P 1'
#
loop_
_entity.id
_entity.type
_entity.pdbx_description
1 polymer ?
#
loop_
_entity_poly.entity_id
_entity_poly.type
_entity_poly.pdbx_seq_one_letter_code
_entity_poly.pdbx_strand_id
1 'polypeptide(L)'
;MSIEALRAIDVRKTYHPRGATPVDALRGVSMTLRKGERIALLGRNGAGKTTFLRISSTLLMPTSGTLEVFGRDVMAHPEQVRPLVAVVPQEGKPFYHLTPREQIYAYLRARGIDRETAKARVAESLEQMGLEGVADRLSITLSGGQKQRVMVATVIATKAPLLFLDEPTIGMDPFARRAVWETMRRLTDQGSTILLTTHYLDEAEALSQRLYVIDGGRVLVEGTADAIKQQVGGTLKVSVANGEALKEQLSAFGEIVSDGGTVHLITHPEQINEIMATAMRAGLTATVGPVTLEEAFLKIVGRSIDEEAG
;
A
#
# COMPACT_ATOMS: atom_id res chain seq x y z
N MET A 1 21.19 13.03 11.13
CA MET A 1 20.21 13.12 10.03
C MET A 1 19.88 11.71 9.59
N SER A 2 18.61 11.34 9.49
CA SER A 2 18.20 10.03 8.97
C SER A 2 18.50 9.97 7.47
N ILE A 3 19.08 8.85 7.03
CA ILE A 3 19.38 8.63 5.60
C ILE A 3 18.06 8.43 4.85
N GLU A 4 17.85 9.20 3.79
CA GLU A 4 16.71 8.98 2.87
C GLU A 4 17.04 7.79 1.95
N ALA A 5 16.16 6.79 1.96
CA ALA A 5 16.25 5.64 1.07
C ALA A 5 15.60 5.93 -0.29
N LEU A 6 14.58 6.80 -0.30
CA LEU A 6 13.96 7.30 -1.51
C LEU A 6 13.55 8.76 -1.31
N ARG A 7 13.80 9.58 -2.33
CA ARG A 7 13.35 10.96 -2.42
C ARG A 7 12.80 11.23 -3.81
N ALA A 8 11.53 11.61 -3.88
CA ALA A 8 10.85 12.01 -5.11
C ALA A 8 10.42 13.48 -5.01
N ILE A 9 10.63 14.25 -6.07
CA ILE A 9 10.26 15.66 -6.15
C ILE A 9 9.57 15.89 -7.48
N ASP A 10 8.29 16.28 -7.42
CA ASP A 10 7.43 16.62 -8.57
C ASP A 10 7.49 15.59 -9.71
N VAL A 11 7.50 14.30 -9.36
CA VAL A 11 7.58 13.23 -10.35
C VAL A 11 6.30 13.14 -11.15
N ARG A 12 6.44 13.29 -12.49
CA ARG A 12 5.32 13.25 -13.44
C ARG A 12 5.49 12.13 -14.44
N LYS A 13 4.37 11.56 -14.89
CA LYS A 13 4.34 10.57 -15.94
C LYS A 13 3.11 10.71 -16.81
N THR A 14 3.33 11.06 -18.06
CA THR A 14 2.32 11.06 -19.11
C THR A 14 2.58 9.88 -20.05
N TYR A 15 1.56 9.05 -20.28
CA TYR A 15 1.59 8.03 -21.32
C TYR A 15 0.97 8.58 -22.61
N HIS A 16 1.57 8.23 -23.74
CA HIS A 16 1.09 8.61 -25.06
C HIS A 16 0.68 7.34 -25.86
N PRO A 17 -0.50 6.76 -25.59
CA PRO A 17 -0.95 5.59 -26.33
C PRO A 17 -1.26 5.96 -27.79
N ARG A 18 -0.93 5.06 -28.72
CA ARG A 18 -1.19 5.29 -30.15
C ARG A 18 -2.70 5.40 -30.40
N GLY A 19 -3.12 6.51 -31.02
CA GLY A 19 -4.53 6.71 -31.39
C GLY A 19 -5.49 7.05 -30.23
N ALA A 20 -4.96 7.37 -29.05
CA ALA A 20 -5.77 7.81 -27.91
C ALA A 20 -5.19 9.08 -27.27
N THR A 21 -6.00 9.74 -26.45
CA THR A 21 -5.56 10.93 -25.69
C THR A 21 -4.45 10.58 -24.71
N PRO A 22 -3.48 11.48 -24.49
CA PRO A 22 -2.47 11.33 -23.46
C PRO A 22 -3.12 11.12 -22.08
N VAL A 23 -2.49 10.27 -21.27
CA VAL A 23 -2.96 9.96 -19.91
C VAL A 23 -1.88 10.34 -18.91
N ASP A 24 -2.21 11.29 -18.02
CA ASP A 24 -1.35 11.70 -16.93
C ASP A 24 -1.52 10.74 -15.76
N ALA A 25 -0.61 9.77 -15.67
CA ALA A 25 -0.62 8.78 -14.60
C ALA A 25 -0.01 9.31 -13.29
N LEU A 26 0.93 10.25 -13.37
CA LEU A 26 1.47 11.00 -12.23
C LEU A 26 1.49 12.49 -12.55
N ARG A 27 0.99 13.30 -11.62
CA ARG A 27 0.78 14.74 -11.79
C ARG A 27 1.58 15.56 -10.77
N GLY A 28 2.82 15.12 -10.46
CA GLY A 28 3.71 15.82 -9.54
C GLY A 28 3.76 15.17 -8.15
N VAL A 29 4.08 13.87 -8.12
CA VAL A 29 4.24 13.14 -6.87
C VAL A 29 5.54 13.53 -6.20
N SER A 30 5.43 14.02 -4.95
CA SER A 30 6.56 14.27 -4.06
C SER A 30 6.40 13.41 -2.81
N MET A 31 7.45 12.65 -2.46
CA MET A 31 7.45 11.81 -1.26
C MET A 31 8.86 11.43 -0.83
N THR A 32 9.00 11.07 0.43
CA THR A 32 10.26 10.60 1.01
C THR A 32 10.06 9.28 1.75
N LEU A 33 11.09 8.44 1.75
CA LEU A 33 11.14 7.20 2.52
C LEU A 33 12.50 7.13 3.23
N ARG A 34 12.49 7.00 4.55
CA ARG A 34 13.73 6.91 5.34
C ARG A 34 14.25 5.48 5.34
N LYS A 35 15.56 5.34 5.46
CA LYS A 35 16.18 4.02 5.63
C LYS A 35 15.61 3.31 6.86
N GLY A 36 15.24 2.03 6.71
CA GLY A 36 14.63 1.23 7.76
C GLY A 36 13.16 1.56 8.04
N GLU A 37 12.53 2.42 7.23
CA GLU A 37 11.11 2.73 7.33
C GLU A 37 10.28 1.80 6.43
N ARG A 38 9.04 1.53 6.84
CA ARG A 38 8.03 0.84 6.04
C ARG A 38 6.85 1.78 5.81
N ILE A 39 6.64 2.16 4.55
CA ILE A 39 5.54 3.02 4.15
C ILE A 39 4.61 2.31 3.17
N ALA A 40 3.33 2.72 3.17
CA ALA A 40 2.37 2.31 2.18
C ALA A 40 1.94 3.49 1.31
N LEU A 41 1.88 3.25 0.00
CA LEU A 41 1.23 4.11 -0.97
C LEU A 41 -0.18 3.56 -1.21
N LEU A 42 -1.16 4.17 -0.55
CA LEU A 42 -2.57 3.77 -0.55
C LEU A 42 -3.35 4.56 -1.61
N GLY A 43 -4.19 3.91 -2.39
CA GLY A 43 -5.03 4.59 -3.38
C GLY A 43 -5.88 3.62 -4.19
N ARG A 44 -6.86 4.17 -4.91
CA ARG A 44 -7.74 3.41 -5.81
C ARG A 44 -6.96 2.80 -6.97
N ASN A 45 -7.60 1.88 -7.69
CA ASN A 45 -7.06 1.38 -8.97
C ASN A 45 -6.97 2.53 -9.97
N GLY A 46 -5.82 2.66 -10.65
CA GLY A 46 -5.57 3.77 -11.57
C GLY A 46 -5.00 5.05 -10.93
N ALA A 47 -4.87 5.12 -9.60
CA ALA A 47 -4.35 6.31 -8.91
C ALA A 47 -2.86 6.64 -9.19
N GLY A 48 -2.11 5.75 -9.88
CA GLY A 48 -0.70 5.96 -10.22
C GLY A 48 0.31 5.15 -9.39
N LYS A 49 -0.14 4.34 -8.42
CA LYS A 49 0.72 3.57 -7.50
C LYS A 49 1.79 2.73 -8.22
N THR A 50 1.36 1.83 -9.11
CA THR A 50 2.26 0.96 -9.90
C THR A 50 3.19 1.78 -10.79
N THR A 51 2.71 2.88 -11.37
CA THR A 51 3.53 3.78 -12.20
C THR A 51 4.65 4.40 -11.38
N PHE A 52 4.34 4.91 -10.19
CA PHE A 52 5.35 5.47 -9.28
C PHE A 52 6.38 4.42 -8.86
N LEU A 53 5.91 3.23 -8.49
CA LEU A 53 6.79 2.13 -8.09
C LEU A 53 7.71 1.68 -9.24
N ARG A 54 7.21 1.58 -10.47
CA ARG A 54 8.02 1.25 -11.66
C ARG A 54 9.11 2.29 -11.94
N ILE A 55 8.81 3.58 -11.74
CA ILE A 55 9.81 4.64 -11.88
C ILE A 55 10.87 4.50 -10.77
N SER A 56 10.44 4.35 -9.52
CA SER A 56 11.34 4.22 -8.37
C SER A 56 12.29 3.02 -8.47
N SER A 57 11.85 1.97 -9.16
CA SER A 57 12.64 0.75 -9.39
C SER A 57 13.43 0.72 -10.71
N THR A 58 13.53 1.84 -11.41
CA THR A 58 14.21 1.96 -12.72
C THR A 58 13.58 1.15 -13.87
N LEU A 59 12.35 0.70 -13.73
CA LEU A 59 11.63 -0.06 -14.76
C LEU A 59 10.89 0.85 -15.75
N LEU A 60 10.72 2.12 -15.40
CA LEU A 60 10.02 3.12 -16.21
C LEU A 60 10.69 4.49 -16.02
N MET A 61 10.77 5.27 -17.09
CA MET A 61 11.26 6.65 -17.02
C MET A 61 10.11 7.61 -16.69
N PRO A 62 10.30 8.59 -15.78
CA PRO A 62 9.36 9.69 -15.59
C PRO A 62 9.35 10.59 -16.82
N THR A 63 8.31 11.41 -16.96
CA THR A 63 8.25 12.48 -17.98
C THR A 63 9.01 13.71 -17.51
N SER A 64 8.93 14.01 -16.20
CA SER A 64 9.68 15.08 -15.54
C SER A 64 9.74 14.84 -14.03
N GLY A 65 10.45 15.72 -13.31
CA GLY A 65 10.73 15.58 -11.89
C GLY A 65 11.99 14.81 -11.60
N THR A 66 12.36 14.69 -10.33
CA THR A 66 13.57 13.98 -9.89
C THR A 66 13.18 12.87 -8.92
N LEU A 67 13.89 11.74 -9.01
CA LEU A 67 13.74 10.64 -8.08
C LEU A 67 15.10 10.02 -7.78
N GLU A 68 15.44 9.98 -6.51
CA GLU A 68 16.69 9.43 -6.00
C GLU A 68 16.43 8.22 -5.10
N VAL A 69 17.29 7.23 -5.20
CA VAL A 69 17.35 6.06 -4.31
C VAL A 69 18.74 6.03 -3.66
N PHE A 70 18.78 6.17 -2.33
CA PHE A 70 20.01 6.31 -1.56
C PHE A 70 20.95 7.38 -2.16
N GLY A 71 20.37 8.53 -2.55
CA GLY A 71 21.11 9.66 -3.15
C GLY A 71 21.59 9.42 -4.58
N ARG A 72 21.13 8.38 -5.26
CA ARG A 72 21.44 8.11 -6.67
C ARG A 72 20.21 8.39 -7.53
N ASP A 73 20.37 9.25 -8.52
CA ASP A 73 19.30 9.56 -9.47
C ASP A 73 18.95 8.32 -10.30
N VAL A 74 17.67 7.96 -10.32
CA VAL A 74 17.19 6.75 -11.00
C VAL A 74 17.28 6.83 -12.53
N MET A 75 17.35 8.05 -13.07
CA MET A 75 17.47 8.31 -14.51
C MET A 75 18.94 8.33 -14.96
N ALA A 76 19.77 9.05 -14.19
CA ALA A 76 21.18 9.25 -14.55
C ALA A 76 22.03 8.00 -14.25
N HIS A 77 21.69 7.27 -13.17
CA HIS A 77 22.50 6.16 -12.66
C HIS A 77 21.69 4.89 -12.34
N PRO A 78 20.84 4.40 -13.27
CA PRO A 78 19.98 3.24 -13.01
C PRO A 78 20.78 1.97 -12.67
N GLU A 79 22.00 1.82 -13.21
CA GLU A 79 22.91 0.69 -12.94
C GLU A 79 23.42 0.68 -11.49
N GLN A 80 23.50 1.84 -10.83
CA GLN A 80 23.87 1.95 -9.42
C GLN A 80 22.67 1.76 -8.49
N VAL A 81 21.45 2.04 -8.98
CA VAL A 81 20.20 1.87 -8.21
C VAL A 81 19.76 0.41 -8.19
N ARG A 82 19.82 -0.29 -9.33
CA ARG A 82 19.31 -1.68 -9.47
C ARG A 82 19.85 -2.67 -8.43
N PRO A 83 21.14 -2.64 -8.03
CA PRO A 83 21.63 -3.52 -6.95
C PRO A 83 21.02 -3.23 -5.58
N LEU A 84 20.56 -2.01 -5.34
CA LEU A 84 20.00 -1.55 -4.05
C LEU A 84 18.51 -1.86 -3.88
N VAL A 85 17.83 -2.23 -4.96
CA VAL A 85 16.39 -2.42 -4.96
C VAL A 85 15.98 -3.82 -5.39
N ALA A 86 14.85 -4.31 -4.90
CA ALA A 86 14.19 -5.49 -5.43
C ALA A 86 12.68 -5.26 -5.47
N VAL A 87 11.98 -5.86 -6.45
CA VAL A 87 10.58 -5.53 -6.78
C VAL A 87 9.74 -6.79 -6.87
N VAL A 88 8.60 -6.82 -6.16
CA VAL A 88 7.47 -7.71 -6.45
C VAL A 88 6.51 -6.93 -7.33
N PRO A 89 6.38 -7.24 -8.62
CA PRO A 89 5.43 -6.55 -9.50
C PRO A 89 4.00 -7.09 -9.29
N GLN A 90 2.98 -6.25 -9.50
CA GLN A 90 1.56 -6.58 -9.31
C GLN A 90 1.12 -7.81 -10.12
N GLU A 91 1.52 -7.89 -11.39
CA GLU A 91 1.19 -9.02 -12.28
C GLU A 91 2.25 -10.12 -12.26
N GLY A 92 3.19 -10.06 -11.33
CA GLY A 92 4.28 -11.01 -11.21
C GLY A 92 3.76 -12.42 -10.90
N LYS A 93 4.17 -13.37 -11.74
CA LYS A 93 3.89 -14.79 -11.52
C LYS A 93 5.20 -15.57 -11.55
N PRO A 94 5.32 -16.62 -10.74
CA PRO A 94 6.47 -17.49 -10.83
C PRO A 94 6.52 -18.19 -12.20
N PHE A 95 7.71 -18.50 -12.65
CA PHE A 95 7.89 -19.29 -13.87
C PHE A 95 7.27 -20.66 -13.68
N TYR A 96 6.27 -21.01 -14.48
CA TYR A 96 5.42 -22.19 -14.30
C TYR A 96 6.18 -23.52 -14.30
N HIS A 97 7.31 -23.59 -15.03
CA HIS A 97 8.15 -24.78 -15.16
C HIS A 97 9.31 -24.84 -14.16
N LEU A 98 9.41 -23.85 -13.26
CA LEU A 98 10.37 -23.88 -12.16
C LEU A 98 9.65 -24.18 -10.85
N THR A 99 10.37 -24.81 -9.94
CA THR A 99 9.98 -24.92 -8.54
C THR A 99 10.27 -23.59 -7.81
N PRO A 100 9.64 -23.30 -6.68
CA PRO A 100 9.98 -22.16 -5.83
C PRO A 100 11.48 -22.06 -5.55
N ARG A 101 12.10 -23.19 -5.19
CA ARG A 101 13.55 -23.29 -4.92
C ARG A 101 14.39 -22.88 -6.13
N GLU A 102 14.09 -23.43 -7.29
CA GLU A 102 14.82 -23.14 -8.53
C GLU A 102 14.64 -21.68 -8.95
N GLN A 103 13.43 -21.15 -8.86
CA GLN A 103 13.17 -19.76 -9.21
C GLN A 103 13.95 -18.79 -8.33
N ILE A 104 13.86 -18.93 -7.00
CA ILE A 104 14.57 -18.05 -6.06
C ILE A 104 16.07 -18.17 -6.31
N TYR A 105 16.59 -19.41 -6.46
CA TYR A 105 17.99 -19.63 -6.75
C TYR A 105 18.46 -18.97 -8.04
N ALA A 106 17.74 -19.18 -9.15
CA ALA A 106 18.04 -18.59 -10.44
C ALA A 106 18.04 -17.07 -10.39
N TYR A 107 17.07 -16.47 -9.70
CA TYR A 107 16.97 -15.02 -9.53
C TYR A 107 18.18 -14.46 -8.75
N LEU A 108 18.57 -15.10 -7.65
CA LEU A 108 19.74 -14.69 -6.85
C LEU A 108 21.03 -14.81 -7.67
N ARG A 109 21.18 -15.90 -8.45
CA ARG A 109 22.34 -16.11 -9.33
C ARG A 109 22.42 -15.06 -10.44
N ALA A 110 21.27 -14.69 -11.03
CA ALA A 110 21.19 -13.62 -12.03
C ALA A 110 21.58 -12.24 -11.47
N ARG A 111 21.39 -12.06 -10.15
CA ARG A 111 21.84 -10.84 -9.44
C ARG A 111 23.30 -10.88 -8.99
N GLY A 112 24.06 -11.92 -9.38
CA GLY A 112 25.50 -12.03 -9.06
C GLY A 112 25.79 -12.59 -7.65
N ILE A 113 24.77 -13.06 -6.91
CA ILE A 113 24.98 -13.67 -5.59
C ILE A 113 25.66 -15.03 -5.78
N ASP A 114 26.72 -15.31 -5.04
CA ASP A 114 27.48 -16.55 -5.15
C ASP A 114 26.63 -17.78 -4.82
N ARG A 115 27.12 -18.97 -5.21
CA ARG A 115 26.34 -20.22 -5.15
C ARG A 115 25.93 -20.61 -3.73
N GLU A 116 26.86 -20.51 -2.78
CA GLU A 116 26.61 -21.00 -1.41
C GLU A 116 25.70 -20.01 -0.65
N THR A 117 25.94 -18.72 -0.80
CA THR A 117 25.05 -17.67 -0.26
C THR A 117 23.66 -17.78 -0.87
N ALA A 118 23.53 -18.04 -2.17
CA ALA A 118 22.24 -18.20 -2.83
C ALA A 118 21.46 -19.39 -2.26
N LYS A 119 22.10 -20.56 -2.05
CA LYS A 119 21.44 -21.73 -1.45
C LYS A 119 20.92 -21.44 -0.03
N ALA A 120 21.76 -20.80 0.81
CA ALA A 120 21.36 -20.45 2.18
C ALA A 120 20.18 -19.49 2.19
N ARG A 121 20.18 -18.44 1.35
CA ARG A 121 19.08 -17.46 1.25
C ARG A 121 17.81 -18.07 0.67
N VAL A 122 17.90 -19.03 -0.23
CA VAL A 122 16.75 -19.81 -0.73
C VAL A 122 16.07 -20.55 0.42
N ALA A 123 16.82 -21.28 1.23
CA ALA A 123 16.25 -22.02 2.37
C ALA A 123 15.59 -21.07 3.37
N GLU A 124 16.29 -20.00 3.76
CA GLU A 124 15.78 -18.96 4.67
C GLU A 124 14.48 -18.33 4.15
N SER A 125 14.43 -17.95 2.88
CA SER A 125 13.25 -17.26 2.31
C SER A 125 12.05 -18.19 2.14
N LEU A 126 12.26 -19.46 1.83
CA LEU A 126 11.20 -20.47 1.77
C LEU A 126 10.58 -20.70 3.15
N GLU A 127 11.41 -20.83 4.19
CA GLU A 127 10.97 -20.96 5.58
C GLU A 127 10.17 -19.72 6.02
N GLN A 128 10.71 -18.52 5.79
CA GLN A 128 10.05 -17.26 6.15
C GLN A 128 8.65 -17.10 5.52
N MET A 129 8.43 -17.70 4.34
CA MET A 129 7.16 -17.64 3.62
C MET A 129 6.28 -18.89 3.82
N GLY A 130 6.71 -19.88 4.63
CA GLY A 130 5.99 -21.15 4.83
C GLY A 130 5.80 -21.91 3.53
N LEU A 131 6.86 -22.00 2.73
CA LEU A 131 6.86 -22.66 1.41
C LEU A 131 7.65 -23.96 1.37
N GLU A 132 8.20 -24.45 2.52
CA GLU A 132 9.04 -25.65 2.57
C GLU A 132 8.32 -26.87 2.01
N GLY A 133 7.05 -27.06 2.38
CA GLY A 133 6.23 -28.20 1.93
C GLY A 133 5.92 -28.21 0.43
N VAL A 134 6.19 -27.12 -0.29
CA VAL A 134 5.96 -26.97 -1.73
C VAL A 134 7.20 -26.53 -2.49
N ALA A 135 8.34 -26.43 -1.81
CA ALA A 135 9.59 -25.88 -2.34
C ALA A 135 10.07 -26.53 -3.64
N ASP A 136 9.78 -27.82 -3.80
CA ASP A 136 10.23 -28.66 -4.92
C ASP A 136 9.07 -29.09 -5.85
N ARG A 137 7.87 -28.47 -5.69
CA ARG A 137 6.74 -28.65 -6.59
C ARG A 137 6.78 -27.62 -7.70
N LEU A 138 6.40 -28.01 -8.94
CA LEU A 138 6.32 -27.06 -10.05
C LEU A 138 5.34 -25.92 -9.74
N SER A 139 5.73 -24.70 -10.03
CA SER A 139 4.94 -23.49 -9.72
C SER A 139 3.58 -23.48 -10.41
N ILE A 140 3.41 -24.17 -11.54
CA ILE A 140 2.11 -24.30 -12.19
C ILE A 140 1.07 -24.95 -11.27
N THR A 141 1.46 -25.89 -10.40
CA THR A 141 0.58 -26.65 -9.50
C THR A 141 0.23 -25.92 -8.20
N LEU A 142 0.83 -24.75 -7.95
CA LEU A 142 0.63 -23.98 -6.74
C LEU A 142 -0.67 -23.19 -6.79
N SER A 143 -1.28 -22.97 -5.62
CA SER A 143 -2.40 -22.02 -5.47
C SER A 143 -1.98 -20.58 -5.78
N GLY A 144 -2.95 -19.69 -6.02
CA GLY A 144 -2.69 -18.26 -6.25
C GLY A 144 -1.88 -17.63 -5.11
N GLY A 145 -2.30 -17.85 -3.86
CA GLY A 145 -1.60 -17.33 -2.69
C GLY A 145 -0.20 -17.94 -2.51
N GLN A 146 0.01 -19.21 -2.84
CA GLN A 146 1.35 -19.81 -2.84
C GLN A 146 2.25 -19.16 -3.90
N LYS A 147 1.73 -18.95 -5.13
CA LYS A 147 2.45 -18.26 -6.21
C LYS A 147 2.87 -16.86 -5.77
N GLN A 148 1.97 -16.13 -5.15
CA GLN A 148 2.28 -14.78 -4.66
C GLN A 148 3.34 -14.80 -3.55
N ARG A 149 3.27 -15.75 -2.61
CA ARG A 149 4.32 -15.95 -1.59
C ARG A 149 5.68 -16.29 -2.20
N VAL A 150 5.74 -17.07 -3.30
CA VAL A 150 6.99 -17.33 -4.03
C VAL A 150 7.59 -16.04 -4.58
N MET A 151 6.77 -15.12 -5.12
CA MET A 151 7.25 -13.82 -5.61
C MET A 151 7.84 -12.98 -4.48
N VAL A 152 7.16 -12.92 -3.34
CA VAL A 152 7.66 -12.22 -2.14
C VAL A 152 8.95 -12.88 -1.64
N ALA A 153 9.00 -14.22 -1.52
CA ALA A 153 10.20 -14.98 -1.13
C ALA A 153 11.40 -14.67 -2.04
N THR A 154 11.16 -14.58 -3.35
CA THR A 154 12.21 -14.26 -4.33
C THR A 154 12.84 -12.90 -4.06
N VAL A 155 12.03 -11.91 -3.70
CA VAL A 155 12.49 -10.53 -3.46
C VAL A 155 13.19 -10.40 -2.11
N ILE A 156 12.65 -10.96 -1.04
CA ILE A 156 13.28 -10.90 0.28
C ILE A 156 14.61 -11.66 0.33
N ALA A 157 14.74 -12.76 -0.42
CA ALA A 157 15.99 -13.52 -0.53
C ALA A 157 17.16 -12.68 -1.06
N THR A 158 16.90 -11.60 -1.80
CA THR A 158 17.96 -10.71 -2.31
C THR A 158 18.68 -9.97 -1.20
N LYS A 159 18.02 -9.72 -0.05
CA LYS A 159 18.48 -8.83 1.02
C LYS A 159 18.81 -7.43 0.51
N ALA A 160 18.10 -6.96 -0.52
CA ALA A 160 18.26 -5.61 -1.04
C ALA A 160 17.86 -4.58 0.04
N PRO A 161 18.61 -3.44 0.16
CA PRO A 161 18.32 -2.42 1.17
C PRO A 161 16.92 -1.80 1.07
N LEU A 162 16.33 -1.77 -0.15
CA LEU A 162 15.00 -1.23 -0.41
C LEU A 162 14.17 -2.22 -1.22
N LEU A 163 13.01 -2.60 -0.68
CA LEU A 163 12.05 -3.50 -1.30
C LEU A 163 10.83 -2.70 -1.78
N PHE A 164 10.47 -2.90 -3.03
CA PHE A 164 9.24 -2.40 -3.64
C PHE A 164 8.25 -3.55 -3.78
N LEU A 165 7.08 -3.42 -3.20
CA LEU A 165 6.07 -4.49 -3.18
C LEU A 165 4.75 -3.93 -3.75
N ASP A 166 4.43 -4.32 -4.98
CA ASP A 166 3.21 -3.87 -5.65
C ASP A 166 2.07 -4.84 -5.37
N GLU A 167 1.17 -4.45 -4.47
CA GLU A 167 0.02 -5.25 -4.00
C GLU A 167 0.42 -6.67 -3.55
N PRO A 168 1.35 -6.81 -2.57
CA PRO A 168 2.04 -8.06 -2.29
C PRO A 168 1.16 -9.19 -1.77
N THR A 169 -0.03 -8.90 -1.25
CA THR A 169 -0.92 -9.91 -0.64
C THR A 169 -2.18 -10.19 -1.44
N ILE A 170 -2.26 -9.67 -2.67
CA ILE A 170 -3.41 -9.90 -3.54
C ILE A 170 -3.66 -11.39 -3.75
N GLY A 171 -4.93 -11.82 -3.64
CA GLY A 171 -5.32 -13.22 -3.83
C GLY A 171 -4.89 -14.18 -2.72
N MET A 172 -4.39 -13.68 -1.57
CA MET A 172 -4.11 -14.49 -0.38
C MET A 172 -5.33 -14.54 0.54
N ASP A 173 -5.48 -15.69 1.21
CA ASP A 173 -6.40 -15.80 2.33
C ASP A 173 -5.91 -14.99 3.56
N PRO A 174 -6.79 -14.70 4.55
CA PRO A 174 -6.42 -13.85 5.68
C PRO A 174 -5.24 -14.38 6.51
N PHE A 175 -5.07 -15.70 6.63
CA PHE A 175 -3.97 -16.30 7.40
C PHE A 175 -2.63 -16.12 6.66
N ALA A 176 -2.60 -16.42 5.36
CA ALA A 176 -1.44 -16.22 4.52
C ALA A 176 -1.02 -14.73 4.48
N ARG A 177 -2.00 -13.82 4.40
CA ARG A 177 -1.76 -12.38 4.43
C ARG A 177 -1.06 -11.94 5.72
N ARG A 178 -1.56 -12.38 6.88
CA ARG A 178 -0.95 -12.07 8.19
C ARG A 178 0.49 -12.58 8.30
N ALA A 179 0.77 -13.79 7.84
CA ALA A 179 2.13 -14.34 7.85
C ALA A 179 3.10 -13.50 7.00
N VAL A 180 2.66 -13.03 5.84
CA VAL A 180 3.45 -12.10 5.00
C VAL A 180 3.66 -10.76 5.72
N TRP A 181 2.64 -10.22 6.38
CA TRP A 181 2.75 -8.98 7.16
C TRP A 181 3.76 -9.09 8.29
N GLU A 182 3.75 -10.20 9.04
CA GLU A 182 4.74 -10.46 10.10
C GLU A 182 6.16 -10.53 9.54
N THR A 183 6.33 -11.16 8.38
CA THR A 183 7.63 -11.21 7.73
C THR A 183 8.11 -9.82 7.31
N MET A 184 7.23 -8.99 6.74
CA MET A 184 7.59 -7.61 6.37
C MET A 184 7.98 -6.77 7.60
N ARG A 185 7.29 -6.94 8.73
CA ARG A 185 7.66 -6.28 10.00
C ARG A 185 9.05 -6.71 10.44
N ARG A 186 9.32 -8.01 10.51
CA ARG A 186 10.64 -8.54 10.89
C ARG A 186 11.77 -8.02 9.99
N LEU A 187 11.54 -7.96 8.68
CA LEU A 187 12.53 -7.42 7.74
C LEU A 187 12.85 -5.95 8.02
N THR A 188 11.85 -5.16 8.36
CA THR A 188 12.05 -3.75 8.71
C THR A 188 12.79 -3.61 10.03
N ASP A 189 12.45 -4.44 11.04
CA ASP A 189 13.16 -4.48 12.33
C ASP A 189 14.64 -4.89 12.16
N GLN A 190 14.95 -5.64 11.11
CA GLN A 190 16.31 -6.01 10.69
C GLN A 190 17.00 -4.94 9.81
N GLY A 191 16.35 -3.79 9.59
CA GLY A 191 16.90 -2.66 8.85
C GLY A 191 16.58 -2.58 7.37
N SER A 192 15.74 -3.48 6.83
CA SER A 192 15.22 -3.34 5.47
C SER A 192 14.27 -2.15 5.35
N THR A 193 14.29 -1.49 4.21
CA THR A 193 13.35 -0.42 3.89
C THR A 193 12.28 -0.97 2.94
N ILE A 194 11.02 -0.63 3.15
CA ILE A 194 9.91 -1.17 2.36
C ILE A 194 8.99 -0.05 1.89
N LEU A 195 8.75 0.02 0.58
CA LEU A 195 7.63 0.74 -0.02
C LEU A 195 6.66 -0.28 -0.58
N LEU A 196 5.45 -0.34 -0.02
CA LEU A 196 4.40 -1.16 -0.56
C LEU A 196 3.28 -0.31 -1.16
N THR A 197 2.65 -0.83 -2.21
CA THR A 197 1.39 -0.27 -2.71
C THR A 197 0.26 -1.19 -2.29
N THR A 198 -0.88 -0.62 -1.97
CA THR A 198 -2.08 -1.38 -1.67
C THR A 198 -3.33 -0.55 -1.92
N HIS A 199 -4.44 -1.24 -2.15
CA HIS A 199 -5.78 -0.67 -2.06
C HIS A 199 -6.56 -1.22 -0.85
N TYR A 200 -5.94 -2.12 -0.06
CA TYR A 200 -6.49 -2.66 1.18
C TYR A 200 -6.11 -1.75 2.36
N LEU A 201 -7.12 -1.16 2.98
CA LEU A 201 -6.95 -0.22 4.09
C LEU A 201 -6.42 -0.90 5.35
N ASP A 202 -6.88 -2.13 5.62
CA ASP A 202 -6.40 -2.96 6.71
C ASP A 202 -4.90 -3.31 6.57
N GLU A 203 -4.44 -3.58 5.34
CA GLU A 203 -3.03 -3.80 5.06
C GLU A 203 -2.20 -2.54 5.28
N ALA A 204 -2.68 -1.41 4.75
CA ALA A 204 -2.02 -0.13 4.92
C ALA A 204 -1.86 0.24 6.40
N GLU A 205 -2.93 0.10 7.19
CA GLU A 205 -2.94 0.38 8.63
C GLU A 205 -2.05 -0.60 9.42
N ALA A 206 -2.14 -1.90 9.11
CA ALA A 206 -1.38 -2.92 9.84
C ALA A 206 0.12 -2.91 9.57
N LEU A 207 0.54 -2.52 8.36
CA LEU A 207 1.92 -2.63 7.93
C LEU A 207 2.70 -1.33 7.98
N SER A 208 2.09 -0.20 7.68
CA SER A 208 2.87 1.02 7.49
C SER A 208 3.10 1.79 8.79
N GLN A 209 4.28 2.38 8.90
CA GLN A 209 4.60 3.38 9.92
C GLN A 209 4.12 4.77 9.50
N ARG A 210 4.01 4.98 8.18
CA ARG A 210 3.51 6.18 7.54
C ARG A 210 2.84 5.82 6.21
N LEU A 211 1.79 6.53 5.88
CA LEU A 211 0.97 6.35 4.68
C LEU A 211 1.12 7.57 3.77
N TYR A 212 1.09 7.33 2.48
CA TYR A 212 0.80 8.32 1.46
C TYR A 212 -0.50 7.91 0.77
N VAL A 213 -1.51 8.75 0.80
CA VAL A 213 -2.75 8.55 0.03
C VAL A 213 -2.58 9.22 -1.31
N ILE A 214 -2.74 8.46 -2.38
CA ILE A 214 -2.62 8.94 -3.75
C ILE A 214 -3.94 8.75 -4.50
N ASP A 215 -4.38 9.79 -5.20
CA ASP A 215 -5.48 9.70 -6.16
C ASP A 215 -5.21 10.64 -7.35
N GLY A 216 -5.76 10.32 -8.54
CA GLY A 216 -5.55 11.10 -9.76
C GLY A 216 -4.09 11.44 -10.08
N GLY A 217 -3.13 10.61 -9.65
CA GLY A 217 -1.68 10.84 -9.84
C GLY A 217 -1.06 11.87 -8.91
N ARG A 218 -1.74 12.28 -7.82
CA ARG A 218 -1.26 13.23 -6.82
C ARG A 218 -1.29 12.63 -5.42
N VAL A 219 -0.35 13.01 -4.57
CA VAL A 219 -0.41 12.75 -3.14
C VAL A 219 -1.41 13.72 -2.52
N LEU A 220 -2.45 13.21 -1.89
CA LEU A 220 -3.48 13.99 -1.23
C LEU A 220 -3.13 14.27 0.23
N VAL A 221 -2.59 13.26 0.92
CA VAL A 221 -2.21 13.36 2.34
C VAL A 221 -1.09 12.40 2.67
N GLU A 222 -0.30 12.76 3.66
CA GLU A 222 0.79 11.97 4.24
C GLU A 222 0.64 11.99 5.76
N GLY A 223 0.91 10.86 6.43
CA GLY A 223 0.92 10.78 7.89
C GLY A 223 0.88 9.34 8.40
N THR A 224 0.83 9.17 9.72
CA THR A 224 0.46 7.89 10.33
C THR A 224 -1.03 7.63 10.09
N ALA A 225 -1.47 6.37 10.17
CA ALA A 225 -2.89 6.04 10.04
C ALA A 225 -3.75 6.88 11.01
N ASP A 226 -3.30 7.04 12.25
CA ASP A 226 -4.02 7.83 13.26
C ASP A 226 -4.04 9.32 12.93
N ALA A 227 -2.93 9.89 12.43
CA ALA A 227 -2.90 11.29 12.00
C ALA A 227 -3.85 11.54 10.82
N ILE A 228 -3.95 10.59 9.89
CA ILE A 228 -4.88 10.68 8.75
C ILE A 228 -6.34 10.58 9.22
N LYS A 229 -6.64 9.65 10.15
CA LYS A 229 -7.97 9.52 10.75
C LYS A 229 -8.43 10.81 11.48
N GLN A 230 -7.50 11.52 12.13
CA GLN A 230 -7.82 12.78 12.81
C GLN A 230 -8.16 13.95 11.86
N GLN A 231 -7.76 13.89 10.58
CA GLN A 231 -8.03 14.98 9.63
C GLN A 231 -9.50 15.05 9.15
N VAL A 232 -10.31 14.04 9.45
CA VAL A 232 -11.70 14.00 8.98
C VAL A 232 -12.73 14.71 9.86
N GLY A 233 -12.30 15.51 10.84
CA GLY A 233 -13.18 16.38 11.60
C GLY A 233 -13.91 15.71 12.76
N GLY A 234 -13.38 14.59 13.27
CA GLY A 234 -13.90 13.90 14.45
C GLY A 234 -13.04 12.68 14.77
N THR A 235 -13.19 12.18 16.00
CA THR A 235 -12.45 11.01 16.47
C THR A 235 -13.31 9.76 16.61
N LEU A 236 -14.63 9.94 16.59
CA LEU A 236 -15.62 8.88 16.78
C LEU A 236 -16.65 8.88 15.66
N LYS A 237 -17.07 7.68 15.32
CA LYS A 237 -18.17 7.39 14.38
C LYS A 237 -19.38 6.93 15.16
N VAL A 238 -20.51 7.56 14.93
CA VAL A 238 -21.82 7.07 15.39
C VAL A 238 -22.57 6.52 14.18
N SER A 239 -23.09 5.30 14.31
CA SER A 239 -23.89 4.64 13.27
C SER A 239 -25.29 4.40 13.80
N VAL A 240 -26.30 4.98 13.16
CA VAL A 240 -27.71 4.86 13.53
C VAL A 240 -28.42 3.98 12.50
N ALA A 241 -28.80 2.77 12.90
CA ALA A 241 -29.52 1.84 12.03
C ALA A 241 -30.93 2.36 11.73
N ASN A 242 -31.36 2.30 10.48
CA ASN A 242 -32.62 2.87 9.99
C ASN A 242 -32.77 4.37 10.28
N GLY A 243 -31.65 5.10 10.31
CA GLY A 243 -31.57 6.49 10.77
C GLY A 243 -31.96 7.55 9.73
N GLU A 244 -32.38 7.19 8.52
CA GLU A 244 -32.69 8.15 7.45
C GLU A 244 -33.71 9.22 7.87
N ALA A 245 -34.70 8.86 8.69
CA ALA A 245 -35.70 9.81 9.21
C ALA A 245 -35.08 10.86 10.17
N LEU A 246 -33.92 10.59 10.74
CA LEU A 246 -33.20 11.50 11.65
C LEU A 246 -32.08 12.30 10.96
N LYS A 247 -31.87 12.12 9.67
CA LYS A 247 -30.76 12.69 8.93
C LYS A 247 -30.64 14.21 9.12
N GLU A 248 -31.75 14.95 9.02
CA GLU A 248 -31.76 16.41 9.25
C GLU A 248 -31.35 16.78 10.67
N GLN A 249 -31.84 16.04 11.67
CA GLN A 249 -31.52 16.30 13.08
C GLN A 249 -30.05 15.96 13.39
N LEU A 250 -29.55 14.87 12.81
CA LEU A 250 -28.18 14.40 13.02
C LEU A 250 -27.16 15.27 12.25
N SER A 251 -27.55 15.92 11.17
CA SER A 251 -26.67 16.82 10.41
C SER A 251 -26.18 18.02 11.21
N ALA A 252 -26.88 18.40 12.27
CA ALA A 252 -26.44 19.45 13.19
C ALA A 252 -25.16 19.08 13.98
N PHE A 253 -24.83 17.77 14.09
CA PHE A 253 -23.71 17.27 14.87
C PHE A 253 -22.47 16.92 14.00
N GLY A 254 -22.58 17.01 12.67
CA GLY A 254 -21.49 16.73 11.76
C GLY A 254 -21.92 16.24 10.39
N GLU A 255 -20.94 15.89 9.60
CA GLU A 255 -21.16 15.39 8.25
C GLU A 255 -21.70 13.95 8.26
N ILE A 256 -22.74 13.72 7.47
CA ILE A 256 -23.47 12.47 7.42
C ILE A 256 -23.17 11.71 6.12
N VAL A 257 -22.91 10.42 6.25
CA VAL A 257 -22.89 9.47 5.15
C VAL A 257 -23.99 8.43 5.39
N SER A 258 -24.84 8.19 4.39
CA SER A 258 -25.87 7.16 4.46
C SER A 258 -25.51 5.95 3.62
N ASP A 259 -25.64 4.76 4.19
CA ASP A 259 -25.42 3.49 3.51
C ASP A 259 -26.45 2.46 3.97
N GLY A 260 -27.20 1.88 3.01
CA GLY A 260 -28.16 0.82 3.26
C GLY A 260 -29.22 1.12 4.34
N GLY A 261 -29.62 2.41 4.50
CA GLY A 261 -30.54 2.87 5.54
C GLY A 261 -29.88 3.16 6.90
N THR A 262 -28.58 2.90 7.05
CA THR A 262 -27.80 3.30 8.22
C THR A 262 -27.21 4.68 7.99
N VAL A 263 -27.36 5.56 8.95
CA VAL A 263 -26.77 6.90 8.97
C VAL A 263 -25.46 6.87 9.78
N HIS A 264 -24.37 7.21 9.15
CA HIS A 264 -23.05 7.32 9.76
C HIS A 264 -22.69 8.78 9.95
N LEU A 265 -22.21 9.12 11.13
CA LEU A 265 -21.83 10.46 11.53
C LEU A 265 -20.45 10.44 12.17
N ILE A 266 -19.53 11.27 11.67
CA ILE A 266 -18.22 11.48 12.31
C ILE A 266 -18.36 12.69 13.25
N THR A 267 -18.02 12.51 14.52
CA THR A 267 -18.28 13.48 15.58
C THR A 267 -17.19 13.48 16.65
N HIS A 268 -17.30 14.40 17.60
CA HIS A 268 -16.45 14.50 18.80
C HIS A 268 -17.11 13.86 20.02
N PRO A 269 -16.32 13.40 21.03
CA PRO A 269 -16.83 12.73 22.22
C PRO A 269 -17.92 13.54 22.97
N GLU A 270 -17.83 14.85 22.92
CA GLU A 270 -18.74 15.77 23.62
C GLU A 270 -20.19 15.71 23.10
N GLN A 271 -20.37 15.36 21.82
CA GLN A 271 -21.65 15.33 21.14
C GLN A 271 -22.35 13.97 21.22
N ILE A 272 -21.65 12.90 21.64
CA ILE A 272 -22.14 11.52 21.60
C ILE A 272 -23.42 11.37 22.41
N ASN A 273 -23.47 11.89 23.62
CA ASN A 273 -24.63 11.73 24.51
C ASN A 273 -25.91 12.29 23.87
N GLU A 274 -25.82 13.40 23.18
CA GLU A 274 -26.97 14.03 22.53
C GLU A 274 -27.41 13.25 21.28
N ILE A 275 -26.47 12.78 20.48
CA ILE A 275 -26.73 11.93 19.32
C ILE A 275 -27.40 10.63 19.76
N MET A 276 -26.83 9.96 20.78
CA MET A 276 -27.39 8.72 21.32
C MET A 276 -28.80 8.92 21.88
N ALA A 277 -29.03 10.00 22.64
CA ALA A 277 -30.34 10.35 23.18
C ALA A 277 -31.35 10.63 22.05
N THR A 278 -30.92 11.26 20.95
CA THR A 278 -31.77 11.51 19.78
C THR A 278 -32.17 10.21 19.09
N ALA A 279 -31.25 9.30 18.87
CA ALA A 279 -31.53 7.98 18.31
C ALA A 279 -32.46 7.16 19.23
N MET A 280 -32.20 7.13 20.53
CA MET A 280 -33.03 6.41 21.49
C MET A 280 -34.46 6.94 21.58
N ARG A 281 -34.65 8.27 21.55
CA ARG A 281 -36.01 8.88 21.52
C ARG A 281 -36.83 8.49 20.29
N ALA A 282 -36.14 8.24 19.18
CA ALA A 282 -36.78 7.73 17.95
C ALA A 282 -36.94 6.19 17.94
N GLY A 283 -36.55 5.50 19.00
CA GLY A 283 -36.63 4.02 19.07
C GLY A 283 -35.59 3.32 18.17
N LEU A 284 -34.52 4.02 17.78
CA LEU A 284 -33.49 3.49 16.89
C LEU A 284 -32.25 3.05 17.67
N THR A 285 -31.53 2.05 17.11
CA THR A 285 -30.28 1.58 17.67
C THR A 285 -29.11 2.40 17.09
N ALA A 286 -28.28 2.92 17.97
CA ALA A 286 -27.05 3.59 17.61
C ALA A 286 -25.83 2.88 18.21
N THR A 287 -24.75 2.83 17.47
CA THR A 287 -23.45 2.28 17.91
C THR A 287 -22.37 3.35 17.77
N VAL A 288 -21.41 3.32 18.69
CA VAL A 288 -20.26 4.24 18.70
C VAL A 288 -18.98 3.44 18.53
N GLY A 289 -18.11 3.89 17.66
CA GLY A 289 -16.79 3.31 17.44
C GLY A 289 -15.76 4.37 17.05
N PRO A 290 -14.48 4.00 17.00
CA PRO A 290 -13.45 4.90 16.47
C PRO A 290 -13.67 5.13 14.96
N VAL A 291 -13.22 6.29 14.47
CA VAL A 291 -13.11 6.53 13.03
C VAL A 291 -12.09 5.56 12.45
N THR A 292 -12.47 4.88 11.37
CA THR A 292 -11.57 3.95 10.66
C THR A 292 -10.79 4.67 9.57
N LEU A 293 -9.74 4.02 9.07
CA LEU A 293 -9.00 4.55 7.92
C LEU A 293 -9.87 4.59 6.65
N GLU A 294 -10.93 3.76 6.59
CA GLU A 294 -11.86 3.74 5.48
C GLU A 294 -12.69 5.02 5.38
N GLU A 295 -13.29 5.48 6.48
CA GLU A 295 -14.00 6.75 6.51
C GLU A 295 -13.07 7.92 6.17
N ALA A 296 -11.84 7.89 6.70
CA ALA A 296 -10.85 8.92 6.41
C ALA A 296 -10.49 8.93 4.92
N PHE A 297 -10.24 7.77 4.34
CA PHE A 297 -9.89 7.62 2.93
C PHE A 297 -11.03 8.09 2.01
N LEU A 298 -12.26 7.64 2.26
CA LEU A 298 -13.43 8.04 1.47
C LEU A 298 -13.63 9.57 1.49
N LYS A 299 -13.46 10.19 2.65
CA LYS A 299 -13.61 11.64 2.79
C LYS A 299 -12.51 12.43 2.10
N ILE A 300 -11.26 11.96 2.18
CA ILE A 300 -10.11 12.62 1.54
C ILE A 300 -10.23 12.51 0.02
N VAL A 301 -10.50 11.32 -0.50
CA VAL A 301 -10.64 11.08 -1.94
C VAL A 301 -11.92 11.74 -2.50
N GLY A 302 -13.04 11.71 -1.76
CA GLY A 302 -14.27 12.37 -2.15
C GLY A 302 -14.09 13.89 -2.36
N ARG A 303 -13.42 14.58 -1.45
CA ARG A 303 -13.10 16.02 -1.59
C ARG A 303 -12.24 16.32 -2.83
N SER A 304 -11.27 15.44 -3.13
CA SER A 304 -10.41 15.62 -4.30
C SER A 304 -11.21 15.53 -5.62
N ILE A 305 -12.22 14.66 -5.68
CA ILE A 305 -13.09 14.53 -6.86
C ILE A 305 -13.97 15.78 -7.04
N ASP A 306 -14.50 16.32 -5.94
CA ASP A 306 -15.34 17.54 -5.97
C ASP A 306 -14.53 18.77 -6.37
N GLU A 307 -13.27 18.87 -5.96
CA GLU A 307 -12.35 19.96 -6.35
C GLU A 307 -11.91 19.90 -7.82
N GLU A 308 -11.84 18.69 -8.43
CA GLU A 308 -11.50 18.54 -9.87
C GLU A 308 -12.73 18.75 -10.77
N ALA A 309 -13.95 18.69 -10.26
CA ALA A 309 -15.21 18.84 -11.01
C ALA A 309 -15.75 20.27 -11.02
N GLY A 310 -15.27 21.18 -10.17
CA GLY A 310 -15.62 22.61 -10.09
C GLY A 310 -14.59 23.50 -10.76
#